data_a4a2098712909d9015f50580b16842c1
#
_entry.id   a4a2098712909d9015f50580b16842c1
#
_cell.length_a   1.000
_cell.length_b   1.000
_cell.length_c   1.000
_cell.angle_alpha   90.00
_cell.angle_beta   90.00
_cell.angle_gamma   90.00
#
_symmetry.space_group_name_H-M   'P 1'
#
loop_
_entity.id
_entity.type
_entity.pdbx_description
1 polymer ?
#
loop_
_entity_poly.entity_id
_entity_poly.type
_entity_poly.pdbx_seq_one_letter_code
_entity_poly.pdbx_strand_id
1 'polypeptide(L)'
;MNYLHKFAALTLSSVLSVCLLAGCGTSASSTASSTASSVASSVAASEAASSAASKAQVTVEFTVTAADGSVSSVLLNVTDGEKLSTALAEAGIISQEEAEAGFVTTVNGETADYDKDQAWWCLTDAAGEMTTVGVADIELHDGDSYAFTYTKG
;
A
#
# COMPACT_ATOMS: atom_id res chain seq x y z
N MET A 1 -44.71 -9.50 1.16
CA MET A 1 -44.23 -10.89 0.99
C MET A 1 -42.87 -10.93 1.66
N ASN A 2 -42.84 -11.61 2.82
CA ASN A 2 -41.70 -11.60 3.72
C ASN A 2 -40.73 -12.71 3.34
N TYR A 3 -39.51 -12.39 2.97
CA TYR A 3 -38.43 -13.38 2.86
C TYR A 3 -37.50 -13.23 4.06
N LEU A 4 -37.79 -14.01 5.10
CA LEU A 4 -36.84 -14.33 6.16
C LEU A 4 -35.81 -15.31 5.58
N HIS A 5 -34.58 -14.88 5.40
CA HIS A 5 -33.45 -15.79 5.20
C HIS A 5 -32.62 -15.90 6.45
N LYS A 6 -32.64 -17.09 6.98
CA LYS A 6 -31.96 -17.61 8.17
C LYS A 6 -30.46 -17.55 7.98
N PHE A 7 -29.80 -16.82 8.87
CA PHE A 7 -28.35 -16.85 8.99
C PHE A 7 -27.93 -18.12 9.74
N ALA A 8 -27.22 -19.00 9.06
CA ALA A 8 -26.54 -20.13 9.67
C ALA A 8 -25.17 -19.64 10.16
N ALA A 9 -24.99 -19.69 11.47
CA ALA A 9 -23.71 -19.46 12.12
C ALA A 9 -22.78 -20.64 11.83
N LEU A 10 -21.60 -20.38 11.27
CA LEU A 10 -20.50 -21.32 11.24
C LEU A 10 -19.36 -20.78 12.09
N THR A 11 -19.28 -21.37 13.28
CA THR A 11 -18.13 -21.26 14.18
C THR A 11 -17.07 -22.26 13.75
N LEU A 12 -15.87 -21.84 13.49
CA LEU A 12 -14.68 -22.72 13.41
C LEU A 12 -13.52 -22.04 14.13
N SER A 13 -13.35 -22.43 15.31
CA SER A 13 -12.31 -23.21 16.02
C SER A 13 -10.86 -22.90 15.68
N SER A 14 -10.22 -22.28 16.70
CA SER A 14 -8.81 -22.19 17.02
C SER A 14 -7.94 -23.38 16.63
N VAL A 15 -6.72 -23.09 16.18
CA VAL A 15 -5.54 -23.91 16.44
C VAL A 15 -4.39 -23.00 16.84
N LEU A 16 -4.06 -23.02 18.12
CA LEU A 16 -2.82 -22.54 18.69
C LEU A 16 -1.70 -23.51 18.28
N SER A 17 -0.63 -23.01 17.66
CA SER A 17 0.65 -23.71 17.59
C SER A 17 1.73 -22.84 18.17
N VAL A 18 2.09 -23.17 19.40
CA VAL A 18 3.27 -22.68 20.12
C VAL A 18 4.44 -23.55 19.69
N CYS A 19 5.48 -22.96 19.09
CA CYS A 19 6.79 -23.56 18.98
C CYS A 19 7.82 -22.68 19.68
N LEU A 20 8.13 -23.10 20.89
CA LEU A 20 9.31 -22.71 21.67
C LEU A 20 10.50 -23.49 21.13
N LEU A 21 11.54 -22.83 20.67
CA LEU A 21 12.88 -23.41 20.54
C LEU A 21 13.88 -22.43 21.14
N ALA A 22 14.19 -22.73 22.39
CA ALA A 22 15.34 -22.23 23.11
C ALA A 22 16.59 -22.98 22.61
N GLY A 23 17.61 -22.25 22.18
CA GLY A 23 18.93 -22.78 21.84
C GLY A 23 19.99 -21.84 22.38
N CYS A 24 20.35 -22.05 23.63
CA CYS A 24 21.53 -21.45 24.27
C CYS A 24 22.76 -22.28 23.89
N GLY A 25 23.83 -21.64 23.46
CA GLY A 25 25.11 -22.25 23.22
C GLY A 25 26.23 -21.26 23.52
N THR A 26 26.75 -21.35 24.71
CA THR A 26 27.87 -20.59 25.28
C THR A 26 29.23 -21.20 24.93
N SER A 27 30.26 -20.32 25.03
CA SER A 27 31.70 -20.59 25.36
C SER A 27 32.64 -20.83 24.20
N ALA A 28 33.66 -20.13 24.12
CA ALA A 28 34.77 -19.60 24.85
C ALA A 28 36.06 -19.71 24.03
N SER A 29 36.76 -18.58 23.96
CA SER A 29 38.22 -18.39 24.19
C SER A 29 39.22 -19.32 23.52
N SER A 30 40.16 -18.73 22.77
CA SER A 30 41.61 -18.68 22.97
C SER A 30 42.34 -18.23 21.72
N THR A 31 42.95 -17.09 21.76
CA THR A 31 44.36 -16.73 21.83
C THR A 31 45.30 -17.22 20.72
N ALA A 32 45.99 -16.22 20.21
CA ALA A 32 47.40 -16.15 19.74
C ALA A 32 47.66 -16.31 18.22
N SER A 33 48.04 -15.23 17.67
CA SER A 33 49.41 -14.78 17.35
C SER A 33 49.93 -15.16 15.96
N SER A 34 50.34 -14.11 15.31
CA SER A 34 51.55 -13.91 14.50
C SER A 34 51.51 -14.06 12.99
N THR A 35 51.89 -12.96 12.44
CA THR A 35 52.89 -12.63 11.41
C THR A 35 52.48 -12.64 9.95
N ALA A 36 52.43 -11.41 9.48
CA ALA A 36 53.17 -10.79 8.37
C ALA A 36 53.22 -11.52 7.03
N SER A 37 52.78 -10.92 6.00
CA SER A 37 53.56 -10.31 4.91
C SER A 37 52.68 -9.94 3.73
N SER A 38 52.70 -8.65 3.47
CA SER A 38 52.68 -7.94 2.18
C SER A 38 52.53 -8.81 0.92
N VAL A 39 51.61 -8.38 0.05
CA VAL A 39 51.93 -7.83 -1.27
C VAL A 39 50.76 -7.03 -1.81
N ALA A 40 51.07 -5.84 -2.23
CA ALA A 40 50.24 -4.97 -2.99
C ALA A 40 49.88 -5.59 -4.34
N SER A 41 48.62 -5.41 -4.74
CA SER A 41 48.29 -5.24 -6.15
C SER A 41 47.00 -4.42 -6.24
N SER A 42 47.23 -3.21 -6.59
CA SER A 42 46.26 -2.25 -7.09
C SER A 42 45.63 -2.75 -8.37
N VAL A 43 44.30 -2.94 -8.34
CA VAL A 43 43.49 -2.82 -9.53
C VAL A 43 42.36 -1.88 -9.19
N ALA A 44 42.52 -0.67 -9.69
CA ALA A 44 41.47 0.30 -9.77
C ALA A 44 40.42 -0.24 -10.73
N ALA A 45 39.36 -0.82 -10.21
CA ALA A 45 38.12 -0.95 -10.94
C ALA A 45 37.30 0.26 -10.59
N SER A 46 37.27 1.19 -11.54
CA SER A 46 36.32 2.31 -11.55
C SER A 46 34.95 1.72 -11.79
N GLU A 47 34.25 1.32 -10.74
CA GLU A 47 32.83 1.16 -10.79
C GLU A 47 32.24 2.55 -10.65
N ALA A 48 31.79 3.05 -11.80
CA ALA A 48 30.82 4.12 -11.82
C ALA A 48 29.58 3.61 -11.07
N ALA A 49 29.54 3.89 -9.78
CA ALA A 49 28.31 3.76 -9.03
C ALA A 49 27.32 4.74 -9.67
N SER A 50 26.49 4.22 -10.55
CA SER A 50 25.23 4.81 -10.91
C SER A 50 24.44 4.86 -9.61
N SER A 51 24.53 5.98 -8.93
CA SER A 51 23.69 6.31 -7.79
C SER A 51 22.29 6.58 -8.36
N ALA A 52 21.58 5.53 -8.71
CA ALA A 52 20.13 5.57 -8.72
C ALA A 52 19.77 5.75 -7.24
N ALA A 53 19.40 6.96 -6.87
CA ALA A 53 18.78 7.24 -5.59
C ALA A 53 17.57 6.33 -5.49
N SER A 54 17.71 5.26 -4.73
CA SER A 54 16.59 4.38 -4.38
C SER A 54 15.65 5.26 -3.57
N LYS A 55 14.54 5.69 -4.20
CA LYS A 55 13.50 6.42 -3.48
C LYS A 55 13.03 5.56 -2.31
N ALA A 56 12.77 6.20 -1.17
CA ALA A 56 12.30 5.51 0.01
C ALA A 56 10.95 4.84 -0.26
N GLN A 57 10.72 3.68 0.33
CA GLN A 57 9.40 3.08 0.39
C GLN A 57 8.63 3.73 1.54
N VAL A 58 7.41 4.12 1.28
CA VAL A 58 6.52 4.79 2.22
C VAL A 58 5.19 4.03 2.31
N THR A 59 4.47 4.23 3.41
CA THR A 59 3.18 3.59 3.62
C THR A 59 2.08 4.65 3.68
N VAL A 60 1.06 4.47 2.85
CA VAL A 60 -0.09 5.36 2.72
C VAL A 60 -1.36 4.57 3.02
N GLU A 61 -2.25 5.11 3.86
CA GLU A 61 -3.56 4.52 4.10
C GLU A 61 -4.56 5.00 3.06
N PHE A 62 -5.29 4.07 2.47
CA PHE A 62 -6.36 4.37 1.54
C PHE A 62 -7.67 3.71 1.94
N THR A 63 -8.74 4.50 2.04
CA THR A 63 -10.06 4.03 2.46
C THR A 63 -11.08 4.19 1.33
N VAL A 64 -11.96 3.21 1.17
CA VAL A 64 -13.08 3.25 0.22
C VAL A 64 -14.37 3.05 0.98
N THR A 65 -15.30 4.00 0.82
CA THR A 65 -16.69 3.90 1.31
C THR A 65 -17.61 3.72 0.13
N ALA A 66 -18.22 2.54 0.02
CA ALA A 66 -19.10 2.16 -1.08
C ALA A 66 -20.52 2.74 -0.94
N ALA A 67 -21.36 2.59 -1.97
CA ALA A 67 -22.74 3.11 -2.00
C ALA A 67 -23.65 2.53 -0.90
N ASP A 68 -23.38 1.31 -0.45
CA ASP A 68 -24.10 0.64 0.65
C ASP A 68 -23.61 1.08 2.05
N GLY A 69 -22.60 1.96 2.11
CA GLY A 69 -21.97 2.42 3.34
C GLY A 69 -20.91 1.47 3.89
N SER A 70 -20.55 0.42 3.18
CA SER A 70 -19.44 -0.44 3.58
C SER A 70 -18.11 0.30 3.43
N VAL A 71 -17.21 0.10 4.40
CA VAL A 71 -15.91 0.76 4.44
C VAL A 71 -14.81 -0.30 4.36
N SER A 72 -13.88 -0.10 3.47
CA SER A 72 -12.67 -0.91 3.35
C SER A 72 -11.43 -0.03 3.36
N SER A 73 -10.39 -0.44 4.10
CA SER A 73 -9.10 0.26 4.13
C SER A 73 -7.99 -0.67 3.69
N VAL A 74 -7.01 -0.12 3.00
CA VAL A 74 -5.81 -0.80 2.53
C VAL A 74 -4.58 0.06 2.84
N LEU A 75 -3.48 -0.59 3.18
CA LEU A 75 -2.18 0.06 3.28
C LEU A 75 -1.42 -0.14 1.95
N LEU A 76 -1.13 0.95 1.29
CA LEU A 76 -0.36 0.99 0.06
C LEU A 76 1.13 1.17 0.42
N ASN A 77 1.97 0.26 -0.05
CA ASN A 77 3.42 0.39 0.06
C ASN A 77 3.94 0.88 -1.28
N VAL A 78 4.32 2.14 -1.32
CA VAL A 78 4.65 2.84 -2.56
C VAL A 78 6.02 3.49 -2.47
N THR A 79 6.54 3.94 -3.59
CA THR A 79 7.76 4.75 -3.63
C THR A 79 7.44 6.20 -3.28
N ASP A 80 8.24 6.84 -2.43
CA ASP A 80 8.05 8.25 -2.08
C ASP A 80 7.99 9.15 -3.32
N GLY A 81 6.92 9.95 -3.41
CA GLY A 81 6.60 10.78 -4.57
C GLY A 81 5.94 10.02 -5.74
N GLU A 82 5.47 8.80 -5.52
CA GLU A 82 4.65 8.07 -6.49
C GLU A 82 3.26 8.70 -6.61
N LYS A 83 2.67 8.62 -7.80
CA LYS A 83 1.33 9.17 -8.03
C LYS A 83 0.26 8.28 -7.40
N LEU A 84 -0.72 8.91 -6.75
CA LEU A 84 -1.87 8.19 -6.16
C LEU A 84 -2.59 7.34 -7.21
N SER A 85 -2.75 7.84 -8.45
CA SER A 85 -3.36 7.08 -9.54
C SER A 85 -2.62 5.77 -9.84
N THR A 86 -1.29 5.78 -9.87
CA THR A 86 -0.46 4.60 -10.11
C THR A 86 -0.64 3.59 -8.97
N ALA A 87 -0.53 4.04 -7.73
CA ALA A 87 -0.68 3.20 -6.54
C ALA A 87 -2.08 2.53 -6.48
N LEU A 88 -3.14 3.26 -6.80
CA LEU A 88 -4.51 2.74 -6.80
C LEU A 88 -4.74 1.72 -7.93
N ALA A 89 -4.15 1.94 -9.11
CA ALA A 89 -4.23 0.98 -10.22
C ALA A 89 -3.44 -0.30 -9.92
N GLU A 90 -2.24 -0.20 -9.34
CA GLU A 90 -1.44 -1.34 -8.91
C GLU A 90 -2.12 -2.16 -7.81
N ALA A 91 -2.83 -1.49 -6.90
CA ALA A 91 -3.65 -2.14 -5.88
C ALA A 91 -4.96 -2.72 -6.42
N GLY A 92 -5.30 -2.47 -7.69
CA GLY A 92 -6.55 -2.94 -8.31
C GLY A 92 -7.81 -2.24 -7.82
N ILE A 93 -7.67 -1.07 -7.20
CA ILE A 93 -8.79 -0.26 -6.69
C ILE A 93 -9.49 0.49 -7.83
N ILE A 94 -8.71 0.99 -8.79
CA ILE A 94 -9.18 1.62 -10.04
C ILE A 94 -8.56 0.92 -11.24
N SER A 95 -9.11 1.15 -12.42
CA SER A 95 -8.52 0.64 -13.66
C SER A 95 -7.30 1.45 -14.10
N GLN A 96 -6.41 0.83 -14.90
CA GLN A 96 -5.27 1.52 -15.49
C GLN A 96 -5.70 2.68 -16.38
N GLU A 97 -6.80 2.52 -17.14
CA GLU A 97 -7.34 3.57 -18.01
C GLU A 97 -7.78 4.80 -17.21
N GLU A 98 -8.43 4.60 -16.06
CA GLU A 98 -8.84 5.70 -15.17
C GLU A 98 -7.64 6.38 -14.50
N ALA A 99 -6.62 5.59 -14.14
CA ALA A 99 -5.37 6.13 -13.60
C ALA A 99 -4.66 7.06 -14.60
N GLU A 100 -4.62 6.67 -15.88
CA GLU A 100 -4.02 7.47 -16.95
C GLU A 100 -4.87 8.68 -17.33
N ALA A 101 -6.20 8.53 -17.31
CA ALA A 101 -7.14 9.63 -17.55
C ALA A 101 -7.18 10.64 -16.40
N GLY A 102 -6.79 10.22 -15.17
CA GLY A 102 -6.89 11.04 -13.97
C GLY A 102 -8.32 11.30 -13.48
N PHE A 103 -9.31 10.61 -14.07
CA PHE A 103 -10.72 10.72 -13.74
C PHE A 103 -11.29 9.34 -13.39
N VAL A 104 -11.80 9.20 -12.16
CA VAL A 104 -12.24 7.93 -11.60
C VAL A 104 -13.76 7.87 -11.56
N THR A 105 -14.31 6.85 -12.21
CA THR A 105 -15.75 6.54 -12.22
C THR A 105 -16.05 5.20 -11.57
N THR A 106 -15.06 4.30 -11.52
CA THR A 106 -15.23 2.96 -10.97
C THR A 106 -14.17 2.65 -9.91
N VAL A 107 -14.60 2.33 -8.70
CA VAL A 107 -13.74 1.98 -7.57
C VAL A 107 -14.15 0.61 -7.05
N ASN A 108 -13.21 -0.32 -6.89
CA ASN A 108 -13.46 -1.71 -6.49
C ASN A 108 -14.56 -2.41 -7.32
N GLY A 109 -14.70 -2.01 -8.60
CA GLY A 109 -15.73 -2.56 -9.49
C GLY A 109 -17.11 -1.93 -9.34
N GLU A 110 -17.30 -0.95 -8.45
CA GLU A 110 -18.53 -0.18 -8.32
C GLU A 110 -18.44 1.13 -9.11
N THR A 111 -19.34 1.31 -10.07
CA THR A 111 -19.36 2.49 -10.95
C THR A 111 -20.33 3.55 -10.40
N ALA A 112 -19.85 4.78 -10.30
CA ALA A 112 -20.67 5.96 -10.06
C ALA A 112 -20.94 6.67 -11.40
N ASP A 113 -22.22 6.87 -11.72
CA ASP A 113 -22.65 7.51 -12.98
C ASP A 113 -23.49 8.73 -12.65
N TYR A 114 -22.93 9.91 -12.91
CA TYR A 114 -23.61 11.17 -12.57
C TYR A 114 -24.88 11.39 -13.39
N ASP A 115 -24.89 10.97 -14.65
CA ASP A 115 -26.03 11.18 -15.54
C ASP A 115 -27.22 10.28 -15.19
N LYS A 116 -26.95 9.08 -14.66
CA LYS A 116 -27.97 8.10 -14.30
C LYS A 116 -28.39 8.19 -12.83
N ASP A 117 -27.41 8.26 -11.95
CA ASP A 117 -27.61 8.08 -10.51
C ASP A 117 -27.31 9.35 -9.71
N GLN A 118 -26.85 10.40 -10.37
CA GLN A 118 -26.31 11.62 -9.77
C GLN A 118 -25.23 11.31 -8.72
N ALA A 119 -24.42 10.31 -9.03
CA ALA A 119 -23.40 9.78 -8.14
C ALA A 119 -22.00 10.01 -8.70
N TRP A 120 -21.04 10.19 -7.79
CA TRP A 120 -19.62 10.31 -8.10
C TRP A 120 -18.76 9.78 -6.97
N TRP A 121 -17.50 9.47 -7.28
CA TRP A 121 -16.50 9.14 -6.28
C TRP A 121 -15.82 10.42 -5.79
N CYS A 122 -16.09 10.78 -4.55
CA CYS A 122 -15.50 11.94 -3.90
C CYS A 122 -14.15 11.53 -3.29
N LEU A 123 -13.06 12.15 -3.77
CA LEU A 123 -11.72 11.96 -3.21
C LEU A 123 -11.49 12.97 -2.07
N THR A 124 -11.13 12.48 -0.90
CA THR A 124 -10.84 13.29 0.29
C THR A 124 -9.45 13.00 0.82
N ASP A 125 -8.88 13.96 1.52
CA ASP A 125 -7.61 13.86 2.24
C ASP A 125 -7.79 13.34 3.69
N ALA A 126 -6.69 13.31 4.45
CA ALA A 126 -6.67 12.89 5.85
C ALA A 126 -7.57 13.73 6.78
N ALA A 127 -7.90 14.97 6.40
CA ALA A 127 -8.83 15.83 7.14
C ALA A 127 -10.30 15.54 6.79
N GLY A 128 -10.54 14.68 5.79
CA GLY A 128 -11.87 14.41 5.25
C GLY A 128 -12.37 15.53 4.32
N GLU A 129 -11.48 16.41 3.88
CA GLU A 129 -11.81 17.48 2.94
C GLU A 129 -11.61 17.00 1.51
N MET A 130 -12.51 17.44 0.61
CA MET A 130 -12.41 17.10 -0.81
C MET A 130 -11.12 17.68 -1.39
N THR A 131 -10.33 16.85 -2.07
CA THR A 131 -9.09 17.29 -2.72
C THR A 131 -9.40 18.28 -3.85
N THR A 132 -8.49 19.23 -4.06
CA THR A 132 -8.62 20.23 -5.13
C THR A 132 -8.05 19.75 -6.47
N VAL A 133 -7.37 18.59 -6.44
CA VAL A 133 -6.73 17.96 -7.61
C VAL A 133 -7.15 16.49 -7.71
N GLY A 134 -7.04 15.90 -8.89
CA GLY A 134 -7.37 14.51 -9.14
C GLY A 134 -6.24 13.55 -8.74
N VAL A 135 -6.52 12.26 -8.78
CA VAL A 135 -5.58 11.18 -8.40
C VAL A 135 -4.26 11.23 -9.17
N ALA A 136 -4.26 11.73 -10.40
CA ALA A 136 -3.07 11.81 -11.24
C ALA A 136 -2.08 12.92 -10.83
N ASP A 137 -2.54 13.89 -10.05
CA ASP A 137 -1.72 15.04 -9.64
C ASP A 137 -1.18 14.92 -8.20
N ILE A 138 -1.73 14.01 -7.41
CA ILE A 138 -1.32 13.77 -6.02
C ILE A 138 -0.05 12.91 -6.00
N GLU A 139 0.99 13.38 -5.33
CA GLU A 139 2.21 12.65 -5.00
C GLU A 139 2.11 12.15 -3.56
N LEU A 140 2.44 10.86 -3.36
CA LEU A 140 2.32 10.18 -2.08
C LEU A 140 3.60 10.30 -1.25
N HIS A 141 3.40 10.57 0.05
CA HIS A 141 4.47 10.64 1.04
C HIS A 141 4.13 9.80 2.27
N ASP A 142 5.13 9.55 3.10
CA ASP A 142 4.94 8.73 4.29
C ASP A 142 3.92 9.32 5.25
N GLY A 143 2.96 8.49 5.65
CA GLY A 143 1.89 8.87 6.55
C GLY A 143 0.70 9.58 5.90
N ASP A 144 0.70 9.74 4.58
CA ASP A 144 -0.46 10.26 3.86
C ASP A 144 -1.66 9.32 4.00
N SER A 145 -2.85 9.91 3.96
CA SER A 145 -4.11 9.17 3.98
C SER A 145 -5.11 9.83 3.04
N TYR A 146 -5.78 9.02 2.24
CA TYR A 146 -6.81 9.45 1.30
C TYR A 146 -8.00 8.51 1.33
N ALA A 147 -9.16 8.99 0.90
CA ALA A 147 -10.34 8.16 0.80
C ALA A 147 -11.17 8.46 -0.45
N PHE A 148 -11.77 7.41 -1.01
CA PHE A 148 -12.90 7.54 -1.91
C PHE A 148 -14.21 7.28 -1.16
N THR A 149 -15.17 8.17 -1.36
CA THR A 149 -16.53 8.01 -0.84
C THR A 149 -17.53 8.09 -1.99
N TYR A 150 -18.35 7.05 -2.14
CA TYR A 150 -19.48 7.08 -3.07
C TYR A 150 -20.48 8.13 -2.59
N THR A 151 -20.68 9.16 -3.39
CA THR A 151 -21.50 10.32 -3.03
C THR A 151 -22.63 10.47 -4.02
N LYS A 152 -23.82 10.80 -3.52
CA LYS A 152 -25.00 11.15 -4.33
C LYS A 152 -25.40 12.61 -4.09
N GLY A 153 -25.79 13.30 -5.19
CA GLY A 153 -26.31 14.66 -5.19
C GLY A 153 -27.79 14.73 -4.86
#